data_e4befcd7f2ab96594e3f087d24544a40
#
_entry.id   e4befcd7f2ab96594e3f087d24544a40
#
_cell.length_a   1.000
_cell.length_b   1.000
_cell.length_c   1.000
_cell.angle_alpha   90.00
_cell.angle_beta   90.00
_cell.angle_gamma   90.00
#
_symmetry.space_group_name_H-M   'P 1'
#
loop_
_entity.id
_entity.type
_entity.pdbx_description
1 polymer ?
#
loop_
_entity_poly.entity_id
_entity_poly.type
_entity_poly.pdbx_seq_one_letter_code
_entity_poly.pdbx_strand_id
1 'polypeptide(L)'
;MVVCSSIDDLTDTLQMLNGQLTGSLHFEWDDHAAAPVLATLASRCGRLVINGFPTGVAVNAATVHGGPYPATTAPGTTSVGTEAFRRWTRLVCYQDCPESLLPEPLKSL
;
A
#
# COMPACT_ATOMS: atom_id res chain seq x y z
N MET A 1 -20.16 14.60 -1.41
CA MET A 1 -20.31 13.88 -2.69
C MET A 1 -19.87 14.83 -3.80
N VAL A 2 -18.99 14.38 -4.69
CA VAL A 2 -18.57 15.12 -5.89
C VAL A 2 -19.12 14.36 -7.09
N VAL A 3 -19.64 15.07 -8.06
CA VAL A 3 -20.10 14.52 -9.35
C VAL A 3 -19.18 15.06 -10.42
N CYS A 4 -18.53 14.17 -11.13
CA CYS A 4 -17.58 14.49 -12.19
C CYS A 4 -18.25 14.36 -13.55
N SER A 5 -17.90 15.23 -14.49
CA SER A 5 -18.51 15.28 -15.81
C SER A 5 -17.84 14.33 -16.82
N SER A 6 -16.61 13.89 -16.51
CA SER A 6 -15.81 13.01 -17.36
C SER A 6 -14.83 12.18 -16.49
N ILE A 7 -14.19 11.21 -17.13
CA ILE A 7 -13.10 10.43 -16.49
C ILE A 7 -11.88 11.32 -16.18
N ASP A 8 -11.57 12.28 -17.05
CA ASP A 8 -10.47 13.22 -16.82
C ASP A 8 -10.76 14.10 -15.59
N ASP A 9 -11.97 14.66 -15.49
CA ASP A 9 -12.43 15.43 -14.34
C ASP A 9 -12.38 14.60 -13.03
N LEU A 10 -12.76 13.31 -13.12
CA LEU A 10 -12.64 12.38 -11.99
C LEU A 10 -11.20 12.12 -11.60
N THR A 11 -10.31 11.84 -12.55
CA THR A 11 -8.90 11.57 -12.26
C THR A 11 -8.20 12.80 -11.70
N ASP A 12 -8.48 13.99 -12.21
CA ASP A 12 -7.97 15.25 -11.69
C ASP A 12 -8.45 15.50 -10.25
N THR A 13 -9.73 15.24 -9.99
CA THR A 13 -10.28 15.32 -8.63
C THR A 13 -9.60 14.35 -7.67
N LEU A 14 -9.37 13.11 -8.10
CA LEU A 14 -8.67 12.11 -7.29
C LEU A 14 -7.21 12.47 -7.03
N GLN A 15 -6.54 13.13 -7.98
CA GLN A 15 -5.15 13.59 -7.82
C GLN A 15 -5.00 14.66 -6.73
N MET A 16 -6.05 15.42 -6.44
CA MET A 16 -6.05 16.41 -5.35
C MET A 16 -6.17 15.78 -3.96
N LEU A 17 -6.56 14.52 -3.86
CA LEU A 17 -6.67 13.83 -2.56
C LEU A 17 -5.30 13.58 -1.96
N ASN A 18 -5.21 13.76 -0.66
CA ASN A 18 -4.09 13.25 0.12
C ASN A 18 -4.09 11.71 0.16
N GLY A 19 -3.01 11.11 0.67
CA GLY A 19 -2.93 9.66 0.84
C GLY A 19 -4.05 9.10 1.72
N GLN A 20 -4.65 7.99 1.28
CA GLN A 20 -5.76 7.31 1.94
C GLN A 20 -5.38 5.86 2.28
N LEU A 21 -6.00 5.28 3.31
CA LEU A 21 -5.81 3.88 3.67
C LEU A 21 -6.40 2.95 2.59
N THR A 22 -7.62 3.26 2.14
CA THR A 22 -8.33 2.41 1.19
C THR A 22 -9.14 3.27 0.22
N GLY A 23 -9.13 2.87 -1.05
CA GLY A 23 -10.04 3.32 -2.08
C GLY A 23 -10.91 2.17 -2.57
N SER A 24 -12.17 2.44 -2.85
CA SER A 24 -13.08 1.49 -3.51
C SER A 24 -13.49 2.04 -4.86
N LEU A 25 -13.45 1.20 -5.88
CA LEU A 25 -13.89 1.53 -7.23
C LEU A 25 -14.98 0.56 -7.67
N HIS A 26 -16.14 1.08 -8.01
CA HIS A 26 -17.27 0.32 -8.53
C HIS A 26 -17.46 0.66 -10.01
N PHE A 27 -17.44 -0.36 -10.87
CA PHE A 27 -17.59 -0.22 -12.33
C PHE A 27 -18.09 -1.53 -12.94
N GLU A 28 -18.60 -1.46 -14.16
CA GLU A 28 -18.95 -2.64 -14.94
C GLU A 28 -17.67 -3.31 -15.48
N TRP A 29 -17.62 -4.64 -15.49
CA TRP A 29 -16.38 -5.39 -15.78
C TRP A 29 -15.79 -5.15 -17.17
N ASP A 30 -16.57 -4.68 -18.11
CA ASP A 30 -16.19 -4.32 -19.48
C ASP A 30 -15.92 -2.82 -19.68
N ASP A 31 -15.98 -2.03 -18.61
CA ASP A 31 -15.70 -0.60 -18.67
C ASP A 31 -14.20 -0.31 -18.70
N HIS A 32 -13.68 -0.12 -19.92
CA HIS A 32 -12.27 0.24 -20.12
C HIS A 32 -11.87 1.60 -19.52
N ALA A 33 -12.85 2.47 -19.22
CA ALA A 33 -12.59 3.75 -18.57
C ALA A 33 -12.16 3.59 -17.09
N ALA A 34 -12.36 2.43 -16.50
CA ALA A 34 -11.94 2.15 -15.13
C ALA A 34 -10.40 2.13 -14.96
N ALA A 35 -9.63 1.78 -16.01
CA ALA A 35 -8.18 1.62 -15.92
C ALA A 35 -7.44 2.91 -15.49
N PRO A 36 -7.64 4.09 -16.07
CA PRO A 36 -6.99 5.33 -15.64
C PRO A 36 -7.42 5.73 -14.21
N VAL A 37 -8.68 5.52 -13.84
CA VAL A 37 -9.17 5.78 -12.50
C VAL A 37 -8.47 4.87 -11.48
N LEU A 38 -8.35 3.58 -11.79
CA LEU A 38 -7.67 2.62 -10.93
C LEU A 38 -6.19 2.97 -10.74
N ALA A 39 -5.50 3.37 -11.81
CA ALA A 39 -4.09 3.80 -11.75
C ALA A 39 -3.93 5.04 -10.86
N THR A 40 -4.83 6.01 -10.97
CA THR A 40 -4.83 7.21 -10.12
C THR A 40 -5.07 6.86 -8.65
N LEU A 41 -6.07 6.02 -8.37
CA LEU A 41 -6.34 5.54 -7.01
C LEU A 41 -5.16 4.76 -6.41
N ALA A 42 -4.46 3.96 -7.22
CA ALA A 42 -3.28 3.22 -6.76
C ALA A 42 -2.15 4.12 -6.26
N SER A 43 -2.04 5.33 -6.81
CA SER A 43 -1.08 6.33 -6.33
C SER A 43 -1.51 7.04 -5.03
N ARG A 44 -2.77 6.93 -4.64
CA ARG A 44 -3.37 7.65 -3.50
C ARG A 44 -3.79 6.75 -2.35
N CYS A 45 -3.91 5.45 -2.58
CA CYS A 45 -4.43 4.52 -1.58
C CYS A 45 -3.43 3.38 -1.31
N GLY A 46 -3.40 2.91 -0.07
CA GLY A 46 -2.63 1.73 0.30
C GLY A 46 -3.29 0.41 -0.10
N ARG A 47 -4.63 0.41 -0.20
CA ARG A 47 -5.42 -0.75 -0.60
C ARG A 47 -6.53 -0.34 -1.55
N LEU A 48 -6.73 -1.13 -2.60
CA LEU A 48 -7.84 -0.95 -3.54
C LEU A 48 -8.83 -2.10 -3.40
N VAL A 49 -10.10 -1.78 -3.38
CA VAL A 49 -11.20 -2.74 -3.35
C VAL A 49 -12.06 -2.52 -4.59
N ILE A 50 -12.22 -3.56 -5.38
CA ILE A 50 -12.97 -3.51 -6.64
C ILE A 50 -14.34 -4.12 -6.41
N ASN A 51 -15.38 -3.39 -6.83
CA ASN A 51 -16.79 -3.77 -6.75
C ASN A 51 -17.20 -4.31 -5.36
N GLY A 52 -16.61 -3.72 -4.30
CA GLY A 52 -16.87 -4.14 -2.93
C GLY A 52 -16.69 -3.01 -1.92
N PHE A 53 -17.06 -3.28 -0.70
CA PHE A 53 -16.88 -2.37 0.42
C PHE A 53 -15.66 -2.79 1.27
N PRO A 54 -14.88 -1.84 1.79
CA PRO A 54 -13.66 -2.12 2.53
C PRO A 54 -13.93 -2.54 4.00
N THR A 55 -14.77 -3.54 4.21
CA THR A 55 -15.24 -3.98 5.53
C THR A 55 -14.25 -4.83 6.29
N GLY A 56 -13.30 -5.45 5.62
CA GLY A 56 -12.29 -6.31 6.23
C GLY A 56 -10.99 -6.32 5.44
N VAL A 57 -9.94 -6.86 6.05
CA VAL A 57 -8.63 -7.03 5.42
C VAL A 57 -8.30 -8.53 5.39
N ALA A 58 -8.15 -9.10 4.19
CA ALA A 58 -7.63 -10.45 4.05
C ALA A 58 -6.17 -10.51 4.54
N VAL A 59 -5.87 -11.44 5.44
CA VAL A 59 -4.52 -11.58 6.01
C VAL A 59 -3.72 -12.59 5.18
N ASN A 60 -2.80 -12.07 4.38
CA ASN A 60 -1.87 -12.85 3.55
C ASN A 60 -0.58 -12.05 3.29
N ALA A 61 0.34 -12.60 2.50
CA ALA A 61 1.62 -11.96 2.21
C ALA A 61 1.49 -10.63 1.43
N ALA A 62 0.41 -10.45 0.66
CA ALA A 62 0.14 -9.23 -0.10
C ALA A 62 -0.69 -8.19 0.67
N THR A 63 -1.05 -8.49 1.93
CA THR A 63 -1.89 -7.59 2.72
C THR A 63 -1.16 -6.29 3.03
N VAL A 64 -1.80 -5.18 2.68
CA VAL A 64 -1.37 -3.84 3.06
C VAL A 64 -2.50 -3.13 3.81
N HIS A 65 -2.21 -2.72 5.04
CA HIS A 65 -3.03 -1.79 5.81
C HIS A 65 -2.15 -0.60 6.20
N GLY A 66 -2.03 0.30 5.29
CA GLY A 66 -1.18 1.48 5.30
C GLY A 66 -1.53 2.34 4.09
N GLY A 67 -0.60 3.12 3.59
CA GLY A 67 -0.81 3.93 2.40
C GLY A 67 0.14 5.12 2.34
N PRO A 68 0.03 5.98 1.32
CA PRO A 68 0.80 7.19 1.24
C PRO A 68 0.48 8.15 2.39
N TYR A 69 1.42 9.02 2.74
CA TYR A 69 1.17 10.08 3.72
C TYR A 69 -0.03 10.96 3.29
N PRO A 70 -0.95 11.34 4.17
CA PRO A 70 -0.96 11.16 5.64
C PRO A 70 -1.66 9.89 6.15
N ALA A 71 -2.02 8.94 5.27
CA ALA A 71 -2.67 7.70 5.70
C ALA A 71 -1.79 6.89 6.68
N THR A 72 -0.46 6.98 6.53
CA THR A 72 0.51 6.47 7.50
C THR A 72 1.78 7.33 7.47
N THR A 73 2.51 7.34 8.56
CA THR A 73 3.85 7.95 8.67
C THR A 73 4.97 7.00 8.22
N ALA A 74 4.65 5.73 7.94
CA ALA A 74 5.61 4.70 7.50
C ALA A 74 5.06 3.94 6.28
N PRO A 75 5.02 4.58 5.07
CA PRO A 75 4.38 4.01 3.89
C PRO A 75 5.03 2.71 3.38
N GLY A 76 6.27 2.44 3.73
CA GLY A 76 6.97 1.19 3.39
C GLY A 76 6.62 0.00 4.26
N THR A 77 5.66 0.14 5.20
CA THR A 77 5.26 -0.92 6.12
C THR A 77 3.74 -1.11 6.12
N THR A 78 3.29 -2.24 6.63
CA THR A 78 1.88 -2.51 6.90
C THR A 78 1.65 -2.74 8.38
N SER A 79 0.43 -2.41 8.88
CA SER A 79 0.05 -2.70 10.27
C SER A 79 -0.61 -4.06 10.45
N VAL A 80 -0.98 -4.73 9.36
CA VAL A 80 -1.65 -6.04 9.35
C VAL A 80 -1.04 -6.91 8.24
N GLY A 81 -1.08 -8.21 8.40
CA GLY A 81 -0.54 -9.17 7.46
C GLY A 81 0.82 -9.72 7.89
N THR A 82 1.36 -10.66 7.12
CA THR A 82 2.60 -11.35 7.46
C THR A 82 3.82 -10.43 7.50
N GLU A 83 3.79 -9.32 6.75
CA GLU A 83 4.86 -8.32 6.69
C GLU A 83 4.79 -7.26 7.81
N ALA A 84 3.79 -7.33 8.69
CA ALA A 84 3.61 -6.35 9.78
C ALA A 84 4.79 -6.31 10.76
N PHE A 85 5.56 -7.39 10.90
CA PHE A 85 6.76 -7.45 11.75
C PHE A 85 7.81 -6.42 11.34
N ARG A 86 7.85 -5.98 10.06
CA ARG A 86 8.81 -4.98 9.55
C ARG A 86 8.71 -3.64 10.26
N ARG A 87 7.59 -3.34 10.90
CA ARG A 87 7.43 -2.12 11.73
C ARG A 87 8.29 -2.15 13.00
N TRP A 88 8.66 -3.33 13.45
CA TRP A 88 9.36 -3.59 14.71
C TRP A 88 10.80 -4.03 14.49
N THR A 89 11.23 -4.16 13.24
CA THR A 89 12.57 -4.56 12.86
C THR A 89 13.25 -3.48 12.03
N ARG A 90 14.57 -3.54 12.00
CA ARG A 90 15.38 -2.70 11.12
C ARG A 90 16.57 -3.49 10.59
N LEU A 91 17.06 -3.09 9.45
CA LEU A 91 18.31 -3.63 8.92
C LEU A 91 19.50 -3.13 9.75
N VAL A 92 20.49 -3.99 9.93
CA VAL A 92 21.80 -3.67 10.50
C VAL A 92 22.86 -4.16 9.53
N CYS A 93 23.79 -3.28 9.18
CA CYS A 93 24.95 -3.62 8.36
C CYS A 93 26.16 -3.88 9.28
N TYR A 94 26.84 -5.00 9.06
CA TYR A 94 28.13 -5.30 9.67
C TYR A 94 29.19 -5.15 8.59
N GLN A 95 29.97 -4.08 8.64
CA GLN A 95 31.07 -3.85 7.71
C GLN A 95 32.39 -4.14 8.42
N ASP A 96 33.30 -4.87 7.73
CA ASP A 96 34.63 -5.24 8.22
C ASP A 96 34.58 -5.90 9.60
N CYS A 97 33.50 -6.59 9.92
CA CYS A 97 33.29 -7.26 11.19
C CYS A 97 33.96 -8.66 11.16
N PRO A 98 34.87 -8.98 12.08
CA PRO A 98 35.38 -10.34 12.20
C PRO A 98 34.24 -11.34 12.42
N GLU A 99 34.32 -12.50 11.77
CA GLU A 99 33.25 -13.52 11.84
C GLU A 99 32.97 -13.96 13.29
N SER A 100 33.99 -14.00 14.14
CA SER A 100 33.85 -14.34 15.56
C SER A 100 32.95 -13.41 16.37
N LEU A 101 32.73 -12.19 15.87
CA LEU A 101 31.88 -11.17 16.50
C LEU A 101 30.50 -11.06 15.88
N LEU A 102 30.28 -11.76 14.78
CA LEU A 102 28.94 -11.77 14.16
C LEU A 102 27.95 -12.56 15.02
N PRO A 103 26.66 -12.18 14.99
CA PRO A 103 25.58 -13.01 15.51
C PRO A 103 25.60 -14.40 14.88
N GLU A 104 25.28 -15.45 15.64
CA GLU A 104 25.31 -16.85 15.16
C GLU A 104 24.62 -17.08 13.80
N PRO A 105 23.43 -16.50 13.51
CA PRO A 105 22.77 -16.69 12.21
C PRO A 105 23.53 -16.10 11.00
N LEU A 106 24.51 -15.25 11.23
CA LEU A 106 25.33 -14.59 10.19
C LEU A 106 26.72 -15.16 10.05
N LYS A 107 27.09 -16.12 10.88
CA LYS A 107 28.35 -16.86 10.75
C LYS A 107 28.24 -17.88 9.62
N SER A 108 29.32 -18.03 8.86
CA SER A 108 29.39 -19.06 7.82
C SER A 108 29.20 -20.45 8.44
N LEU A 109 28.37 -21.26 7.78
CA LEU A 109 28.18 -22.66 8.10
C LEU A 109 29.38 -23.49 7.63
#